data_143fe1d998121d32edc730da458aafd0
#
_entry.id   143fe1d998121d32edc730da458aafd0
#
_cell.length_a   1.000
_cell.length_b   1.000
_cell.length_c   1.000
_cell.angle_alpha   90.00
_cell.angle_beta   90.00
_cell.angle_gamma   90.00
#
_symmetry.space_group_name_H-M   'P 1'
#
loop_
_entity.id
_entity.type
_entity.pdbx_description
1 polymer ?
#
loop_
_entity_poly.entity_id
_entity_poly.type
_entity_poly.pdbx_seq_one_letter_code
_entity_poly.pdbx_strand_id
1 'polypeptide(L)'
;IWEATTEKKHLGHVTHKLKKIKTWKYPHSLGLLYSAITHRIGLKPNEDEFITMGMAAFGKPIYNLEDQLWENNHKGCGNIFPEAKPEDLAASVQDLYERELLKLVEMCPHENLVLMGGCALNCVANSKIKGKNIWIMPSPGDAGSALGAAALVRKRKLEWRGPYLGTPILGPVNAREIIAELNRTKIVGIASGRAEFGPRALGNRSLLADPRDSNIKDAINDIKRRQKFRPFAPAILEEYATEYFDGPMNEYMQFVAKAKHDYSSVTHVDGTARVQVVKKGCGSAIRQILEEWY
;
A
#
# COMPACT_ATOMS: atom_id res chain seq x y z
N ILE A 1 1.28 2.64 20.45
CA ILE A 1 1.84 3.96 20.08
C ILE A 1 3.16 4.12 20.82
N TRP A 2 4.18 4.55 20.12
CA TRP A 2 5.50 4.83 20.65
C TRP A 2 5.92 6.24 20.24
N GLU A 3 6.53 6.96 21.17
CA GLU A 3 7.17 8.23 20.92
C GLU A 3 8.68 8.04 20.80
N ALA A 4 9.28 8.54 19.72
CA ALA A 4 10.71 8.54 19.52
C ALA A 4 11.26 9.89 20.00
N THR A 5 12.14 9.86 20.99
CA THR A 5 12.85 11.05 21.48
C THR A 5 14.30 10.99 21.04
N THR A 6 14.83 12.13 20.62
CA THR A 6 16.24 12.27 20.20
C THR A 6 17.00 12.96 21.32
N GLU A 7 17.98 12.28 21.92
CA GLU A 7 18.92 12.90 22.85
C GLU A 7 20.24 13.18 22.13
N LYS A 8 20.66 14.43 22.08
CA LYS A 8 22.01 14.80 21.64
C LYS A 8 22.96 14.53 22.80
N LYS A 9 23.86 13.57 22.67
CA LYS A 9 24.97 13.35 23.60
C LYS A 9 26.17 14.21 23.19
N HIS A 10 27.01 14.57 24.18
CA HIS A 10 28.29 15.24 23.93
C HIS A 10 29.06 14.53 22.78
N LEU A 11 29.69 15.27 21.89
CA LEU A 11 30.44 14.80 20.71
C LEU A 11 29.60 14.38 19.49
N GLY A 12 28.40 14.91 19.31
CA GLY A 12 27.63 14.71 18.07
C GLY A 12 26.93 13.34 17.92
N HIS A 13 27.01 12.49 18.94
CA HIS A 13 26.25 11.23 18.96
C HIS A 13 24.78 11.51 19.25
N VAL A 14 23.92 11.02 18.35
CA VAL A 14 22.46 11.08 18.53
C VAL A 14 21.98 9.71 19.00
N THR A 15 21.31 9.65 20.14
CA THR A 15 20.62 8.46 20.59
C THR A 15 19.12 8.67 20.50
N HIS A 16 18.41 7.65 20.02
CA HIS A 16 16.97 7.62 20.00
C HIS A 16 16.46 6.72 21.11
N LYS A 17 15.57 7.24 21.94
CA LYS A 17 14.82 6.43 22.90
C LYS A 17 13.38 6.29 22.43
N LEU A 18 12.83 5.11 22.59
CA LEU A 18 11.43 4.83 22.32
C LEU A 18 10.68 4.75 23.66
N LYS A 19 9.73 5.63 23.84
CA LYS A 19 8.82 5.63 24.98
C LYS A 19 7.46 5.09 24.54
N LYS A 20 7.01 4.04 25.21
CA LYS A 20 5.67 3.48 24.98
C LYS A 20 4.63 4.43 25.58
N ILE A 21 3.74 4.94 24.73
CA ILE A 21 2.64 5.82 25.13
C ILE A 21 1.39 5.01 25.43
N LYS A 22 0.97 4.14 24.50
CA LYS A 22 -0.23 3.33 24.64
C LYS A 22 -0.10 1.99 23.93
N THR A 23 -0.72 0.98 24.50
CA THR A 23 -0.79 -0.37 23.92
C THR A 23 -2.19 -0.93 24.13
N TRP A 24 -2.76 -1.49 23.09
CA TRP A 24 -3.90 -2.38 23.19
C TRP A 24 -3.37 -3.81 23.24
N LYS A 25 -3.88 -4.57 24.19
CA LYS A 25 -3.47 -5.96 24.34
C LYS A 25 -4.30 -6.83 23.41
N TYR A 26 -3.69 -7.91 22.94
CA TYR A 26 -4.40 -9.01 22.30
C TYR A 26 -5.59 -9.47 23.19
N PRO A 27 -6.78 -9.74 22.60
CA PRO A 27 -7.06 -9.86 21.17
C PRO A 27 -7.57 -8.56 20.49
N HIS A 28 -7.62 -7.43 21.19
CA HIS A 28 -8.18 -6.18 20.69
C HIS A 28 -7.26 -5.55 19.65
N SER A 29 -7.52 -5.83 18.39
CA SER A 29 -6.69 -5.36 17.25
C SER A 29 -7.55 -5.03 16.05
N LEU A 30 -7.34 -3.84 15.49
CA LEU A 30 -7.97 -3.43 14.22
C LEU A 30 -7.61 -4.38 13.07
N GLY A 31 -6.37 -4.85 13.02
CA GLY A 31 -5.93 -5.80 12.00
C GLY A 31 -6.65 -7.14 12.10
N LEU A 32 -6.80 -7.68 13.32
CA LEU A 32 -7.52 -8.93 13.53
C LEU A 32 -9.01 -8.81 13.21
N LEU A 33 -9.64 -7.69 13.55
CA LEU A 33 -11.02 -7.44 13.14
C LEU A 33 -11.15 -7.40 11.61
N TYR A 34 -10.24 -6.69 10.95
CA TYR A 34 -10.24 -6.59 9.49
C TYR A 34 -10.10 -7.99 8.85
N SER A 35 -9.19 -8.82 9.35
CA SER A 35 -9.02 -10.20 8.91
C SER A 35 -10.24 -11.08 9.23
N ALA A 36 -10.90 -10.87 10.37
CA ALA A 36 -12.13 -11.60 10.73
C ALA A 36 -13.28 -11.29 9.74
N ILE A 37 -13.46 -10.04 9.35
CA ILE A 37 -14.44 -9.66 8.32
C ILE A 37 -14.01 -10.16 6.95
N THR A 38 -12.72 -10.11 6.60
CA THR A 38 -12.18 -10.71 5.38
C THR A 38 -12.57 -12.18 5.28
N HIS A 39 -12.42 -12.95 6.38
CA HIS A 39 -12.88 -14.34 6.43
C HIS A 39 -14.39 -14.47 6.32
N ARG A 40 -15.15 -13.61 7.03
CA ARG A 40 -16.62 -13.61 7.03
C ARG A 40 -17.22 -13.44 5.63
N ILE A 41 -16.57 -12.65 4.77
CA ILE A 41 -17.01 -12.43 3.36
C ILE A 41 -16.47 -13.48 2.38
N GLY A 42 -15.88 -14.57 2.89
CA GLY A 42 -15.44 -15.71 2.06
C GLY A 42 -14.05 -15.56 1.47
N LEU A 43 -13.23 -14.61 1.96
CA LEU A 43 -11.85 -14.41 1.54
C LEU A 43 -10.87 -15.00 2.56
N LYS A 44 -9.60 -15.15 2.18
CA LYS A 44 -8.57 -15.74 3.03
C LYS A 44 -8.02 -14.71 4.02
N PRO A 45 -8.21 -14.91 5.34
CA PRO A 45 -7.69 -14.00 6.35
C PRO A 45 -6.16 -14.01 6.36
N ASN A 46 -5.55 -12.88 6.70
CA ASN A 46 -4.10 -12.59 6.68
C ASN A 46 -3.46 -12.61 5.29
N GLU A 47 -4.25 -12.72 4.23
CA GLU A 47 -3.76 -12.68 2.84
C GLU A 47 -4.58 -11.76 1.94
N ASP A 48 -5.92 -11.76 2.07
CA ASP A 48 -6.83 -11.10 1.13
C ASP A 48 -7.44 -9.78 1.64
N GLU A 49 -6.90 -9.20 2.72
CA GLU A 49 -7.40 -7.92 3.26
C GLU A 49 -7.38 -6.80 2.22
N PHE A 50 -6.44 -6.84 1.29
CA PHE A 50 -6.39 -5.89 0.20
C PHE A 50 -7.55 -6.05 -0.82
N ILE A 51 -8.15 -7.25 -0.91
CA ILE A 51 -9.37 -7.49 -1.71
C ILE A 51 -10.55 -6.88 -0.97
N THR A 52 -10.67 -7.11 0.34
CA THR A 52 -11.68 -6.50 1.22
C THR A 52 -11.62 -4.97 1.11
N MET A 53 -10.42 -4.37 1.16
CA MET A 53 -10.23 -2.92 0.98
C MET A 53 -10.73 -2.43 -0.38
N GLY A 54 -10.43 -3.16 -1.46
CA GLY A 54 -10.91 -2.81 -2.80
C GLY A 54 -12.43 -3.02 -2.95
N MET A 55 -12.99 -4.06 -2.33
CA MET A 55 -14.42 -4.36 -2.36
C MET A 55 -15.25 -3.30 -1.61
N ALA A 56 -14.68 -2.68 -0.58
CA ALA A 56 -15.36 -1.68 0.24
C ALA A 56 -15.96 -0.51 -0.57
N ALA A 57 -15.35 -0.14 -1.70
CA ALA A 57 -15.84 0.93 -2.55
C ALA A 57 -17.14 0.59 -3.31
N PHE A 58 -17.53 -0.68 -3.36
CA PHE A 58 -18.77 -1.14 -3.99
C PHE A 58 -19.95 -1.24 -3.01
N GLY A 59 -19.69 -1.17 -1.70
CA GLY A 59 -20.67 -1.34 -0.64
C GLY A 59 -21.01 -0.04 0.08
N LYS A 60 -21.89 -0.17 1.07
CA LYS A 60 -22.29 0.90 1.99
C LYS A 60 -21.95 0.52 3.43
N PRO A 61 -21.38 1.42 4.25
CA PRO A 61 -21.01 1.13 5.64
C PRO A 61 -22.25 1.20 6.55
N ILE A 62 -23.13 0.20 6.45
CA ILE A 62 -24.43 0.16 7.15
C ILE A 62 -24.44 -0.75 8.39
N TYR A 63 -23.40 -1.55 8.61
CA TYR A 63 -23.30 -2.46 9.75
C TYR A 63 -22.40 -1.88 10.84
N ASN A 64 -22.91 -1.84 12.08
CA ASN A 64 -22.08 -1.49 13.24
C ASN A 64 -21.24 -2.72 13.65
N LEU A 65 -19.90 -2.57 13.57
CA LEU A 65 -18.92 -3.59 13.91
C LEU A 65 -18.12 -3.23 15.18
N GLU A 66 -18.51 -2.20 15.93
CA GLU A 66 -17.74 -1.75 17.11
C GLU A 66 -17.67 -2.80 18.21
N ASP A 67 -18.76 -3.52 18.46
CA ASP A 67 -18.78 -4.60 19.43
C ASP A 67 -17.80 -5.73 19.07
N GLN A 68 -17.63 -6.00 17.76
CA GLN A 68 -16.68 -7.00 17.27
C GLN A 68 -15.22 -6.59 17.48
N LEU A 69 -14.93 -5.30 17.55
CA LEU A 69 -13.58 -4.81 17.84
C LEU A 69 -13.16 -5.12 19.29
N TRP A 70 -14.09 -5.06 20.23
CA TRP A 70 -13.80 -5.23 21.65
C TRP A 70 -14.06 -6.66 22.14
N GLU A 71 -14.82 -7.44 21.40
CA GLU A 71 -14.97 -8.87 21.61
C GLU A 71 -13.82 -9.66 20.98
N ASN A 72 -13.64 -10.89 21.32
CA ASN A 72 -12.51 -11.71 20.93
C ASN A 72 -12.49 -12.03 19.41
N ASN A 73 -12.14 -11.04 18.60
CA ASN A 73 -12.20 -11.09 17.14
C ASN A 73 -11.13 -11.99 16.48
N HIS A 74 -10.11 -12.45 17.19
CA HIS A 74 -9.12 -13.38 16.63
C HIS A 74 -9.68 -14.80 16.42
N LYS A 75 -10.79 -15.13 17.07
CA LYS A 75 -11.55 -16.38 16.81
C LYS A 75 -12.45 -16.28 15.58
N GLY A 76 -12.38 -15.13 14.90
CA GLY A 76 -13.31 -14.77 13.86
C GLY A 76 -14.59 -14.17 14.43
N CYS A 77 -15.46 -13.70 13.57
CA CYS A 77 -16.75 -13.12 13.95
C CYS A 77 -17.94 -14.05 13.61
N GLY A 78 -17.66 -15.31 13.24
CA GLY A 78 -18.70 -16.25 12.86
C GLY A 78 -19.55 -15.74 11.68
N ASN A 79 -20.82 -16.11 11.68
CA ASN A 79 -21.78 -15.71 10.66
C ASN A 79 -22.59 -14.48 11.09
N ILE A 80 -21.92 -13.42 11.58
CA ILE A 80 -22.61 -12.15 11.88
C ILE A 80 -23.28 -11.60 10.62
N PHE A 81 -24.44 -10.96 10.80
CA PHE A 81 -25.20 -10.37 9.70
C PHE A 81 -25.36 -11.35 8.51
N PRO A 82 -26.06 -12.49 8.70
CA PRO A 82 -26.10 -13.57 7.71
C PRO A 82 -26.60 -13.14 6.33
N GLU A 83 -27.49 -12.15 6.26
CA GLU A 83 -28.07 -11.60 5.03
C GLU A 83 -27.24 -10.44 4.44
N ALA A 84 -26.11 -10.09 5.06
CA ALA A 84 -25.31 -8.97 4.59
C ALA A 84 -24.60 -9.29 3.27
N LYS A 85 -24.60 -8.33 2.36
CA LYS A 85 -23.77 -8.39 1.16
C LYS A 85 -22.30 -8.27 1.54
N PRO A 86 -21.41 -9.04 0.90
CA PRO A 86 -19.96 -8.95 1.16
C PRO A 86 -19.40 -7.53 1.05
N GLU A 87 -19.85 -6.77 0.05
CA GLU A 87 -19.41 -5.41 -0.20
C GLU A 87 -19.79 -4.46 0.94
N ASP A 88 -20.99 -4.62 1.53
CA ASP A 88 -21.46 -3.78 2.63
C ASP A 88 -20.70 -4.08 3.93
N LEU A 89 -20.36 -5.35 4.18
CA LEU A 89 -19.49 -5.72 5.29
C LEU A 89 -18.06 -5.19 5.08
N ALA A 90 -17.54 -5.28 3.85
CA ALA A 90 -16.25 -4.71 3.51
C ALA A 90 -16.22 -3.18 3.70
N ALA A 91 -17.27 -2.48 3.26
CA ALA A 91 -17.42 -1.04 3.48
C ALA A 91 -17.52 -0.69 4.97
N SER A 92 -18.24 -1.50 5.75
CA SER A 92 -18.45 -1.27 7.19
C SER A 92 -17.15 -1.47 7.99
N VAL A 93 -16.35 -2.49 7.67
CA VAL A 93 -15.06 -2.68 8.35
C VAL A 93 -14.03 -1.64 7.92
N GLN A 94 -14.07 -1.19 6.66
CA GLN A 94 -13.19 -0.13 6.18
C GLN A 94 -13.52 1.19 6.89
N ASP A 95 -14.78 1.56 7.01
CA ASP A 95 -15.21 2.77 7.74
C ASP A 95 -14.79 2.73 9.21
N LEU A 96 -15.05 1.62 9.90
CA LEU A 96 -14.62 1.46 11.30
C LEU A 96 -13.09 1.55 11.43
N TYR A 97 -12.36 0.87 10.54
CA TYR A 97 -10.90 0.92 10.53
C TYR A 97 -10.38 2.34 10.36
N GLU A 98 -10.94 3.11 9.43
CA GLU A 98 -10.55 4.50 9.18
C GLU A 98 -10.81 5.42 10.37
N ARG A 99 -12.00 5.33 10.96
CA ARG A 99 -12.36 6.10 12.15
C ARG A 99 -11.41 5.82 13.31
N GLU A 100 -11.14 4.55 13.59
CA GLU A 100 -10.24 4.16 14.67
C GLU A 100 -8.78 4.54 14.38
N LEU A 101 -8.31 4.40 13.14
CA LEU A 101 -6.96 4.86 12.75
C LEU A 101 -6.82 6.37 12.97
N LEU A 102 -7.80 7.17 12.58
CA LEU A 102 -7.75 8.62 12.76
C LEU A 102 -7.73 9.01 14.26
N LYS A 103 -8.53 8.35 15.11
CA LYS A 103 -8.45 8.51 16.57
C LYS A 103 -7.04 8.20 17.12
N LEU A 104 -6.37 7.15 16.59
CA LEU A 104 -5.01 6.82 16.98
C LEU A 104 -4.00 7.90 16.54
N VAL A 105 -4.19 8.47 15.36
CA VAL A 105 -3.34 9.54 14.83
C VAL A 105 -3.51 10.83 15.66
N GLU A 106 -4.72 11.16 16.07
CA GLU A 106 -5.00 12.32 16.93
C GLU A 106 -4.29 12.22 18.28
N MET A 107 -4.08 11.01 18.80
CA MET A 107 -3.30 10.79 20.03
C MET A 107 -1.79 11.04 19.86
N CYS A 108 -1.31 11.24 18.64
CA CYS A 108 0.10 11.48 18.34
C CYS A 108 0.35 12.99 18.22
N PRO A 109 1.01 13.63 19.18
CA PRO A 109 1.16 15.10 19.20
C PRO A 109 2.13 15.63 18.15
N HIS A 110 3.01 14.77 17.63
CA HIS A 110 4.05 15.17 16.68
C HIS A 110 3.56 15.17 15.24
N GLU A 111 4.13 16.07 14.43
CA GLU A 111 3.83 16.15 12.99
C GLU A 111 4.36 14.94 12.23
N ASN A 112 5.53 14.41 12.63
CA ASN A 112 6.14 13.27 11.97
C ASN A 112 5.55 11.96 12.51
N LEU A 113 4.95 11.20 11.64
CA LEU A 113 4.27 9.95 11.95
C LEU A 113 4.89 8.79 11.16
N VAL A 114 5.27 7.73 11.85
CA VAL A 114 5.70 6.47 11.23
C VAL A 114 4.61 5.43 11.42
N LEU A 115 4.11 4.89 10.32
CA LEU A 115 3.16 3.78 10.33
C LEU A 115 3.87 2.47 10.01
N MET A 116 3.66 1.46 10.85
CA MET A 116 4.25 0.13 10.72
C MET A 116 3.18 -0.95 10.98
N GLY A 117 3.51 -2.19 10.59
CA GLY A 117 2.60 -3.33 10.67
C GLY A 117 1.77 -3.50 9.40
N GLY A 118 1.09 -4.65 9.25
CA GLY A 118 0.24 -4.96 8.09
C GLY A 118 -0.86 -3.93 7.85
N CYS A 119 -1.37 -3.32 8.92
CA CYS A 119 -2.38 -2.26 8.86
C CYS A 119 -1.92 -1.02 8.07
N ALA A 120 -0.62 -0.71 8.05
CA ALA A 120 -0.07 0.40 7.27
C ALA A 120 -0.14 0.19 5.74
N LEU A 121 -0.55 -1.00 5.28
CA LEU A 121 -0.80 -1.29 3.86
C LEU A 121 -2.17 -0.77 3.38
N ASN A 122 -3.04 -0.32 4.29
CA ASN A 122 -4.34 0.25 3.91
C ASN A 122 -4.17 1.67 3.34
N CYS A 123 -3.91 1.74 2.03
CA CYS A 123 -3.65 3.00 1.33
C CYS A 123 -4.86 3.94 1.32
N VAL A 124 -6.09 3.43 1.41
CA VAL A 124 -7.31 4.23 1.48
C VAL A 124 -7.36 5.00 2.80
N ALA A 125 -7.17 4.30 3.93
CA ALA A 125 -7.15 4.93 5.25
C ALA A 125 -5.96 5.88 5.42
N ASN A 126 -4.76 5.50 4.94
CA ASN A 126 -3.58 6.35 4.99
C ASN A 126 -3.81 7.71 4.32
N SER A 127 -4.57 7.74 3.23
CA SER A 127 -4.87 8.97 2.48
C SER A 127 -5.80 9.93 3.21
N LYS A 128 -6.51 9.45 4.22
CA LYS A 128 -7.41 10.27 5.07
C LYS A 128 -6.69 11.01 6.19
N ILE A 129 -5.45 10.64 6.49
CA ILE A 129 -4.66 11.31 7.52
C ILE A 129 -4.23 12.69 7.02
N LYS A 130 -4.58 13.73 7.76
CA LYS A 130 -4.26 15.13 7.44
C LYS A 130 -3.31 15.72 8.49
N GLY A 131 -2.54 16.74 8.11
CA GLY A 131 -1.68 17.50 9.02
C GLY A 131 -0.51 16.70 9.61
N LYS A 132 -0.10 15.60 8.98
CA LYS A 132 1.03 14.78 9.41
C LYS A 132 1.99 14.53 8.25
N ASN A 133 3.28 14.54 8.55
CA ASN A 133 4.33 14.04 7.67
C ASN A 133 4.43 12.53 7.88
N ILE A 134 3.84 11.74 6.98
CA ILE A 134 3.74 10.29 7.14
C ILE A 134 4.90 9.61 6.44
N TRP A 135 5.57 8.72 7.16
CA TRP A 135 6.50 7.76 6.58
C TRP A 135 6.03 6.33 6.82
N ILE A 136 6.00 5.55 5.76
CA ILE A 136 5.66 4.12 5.78
C ILE A 136 6.78 3.39 5.06
N MET A 137 7.34 2.38 5.71
CA MET A 137 8.33 1.52 5.07
C MET A 137 7.70 0.79 3.87
N PRO A 138 8.40 0.59 2.75
CA PRO A 138 7.85 -0.15 1.60
C PRO A 138 7.36 -1.57 1.92
N SER A 139 7.94 -2.22 2.92
CA SER A 139 7.47 -3.49 3.49
C SER A 139 7.11 -3.30 4.96
N PRO A 140 5.95 -2.70 5.29
CA PRO A 140 5.64 -2.34 6.67
C PRO A 140 5.15 -3.53 7.52
N GLY A 141 4.72 -4.63 6.89
CA GLY A 141 4.22 -5.84 7.54
C GLY A 141 5.33 -6.77 8.04
N ASP A 142 4.96 -8.00 8.36
CA ASP A 142 5.83 -9.00 9.01
C ASP A 142 7.10 -9.30 8.21
N ALA A 143 7.02 -9.36 6.88
CA ALA A 143 8.20 -9.57 6.03
C ALA A 143 9.27 -8.47 6.21
N GLY A 144 8.86 -7.23 6.51
CA GLY A 144 9.77 -6.11 6.77
C GLY A 144 10.51 -6.21 8.09
N SER A 145 10.05 -7.01 9.04
CA SER A 145 10.71 -7.23 10.33
C SER A 145 12.08 -7.90 10.18
N ALA A 146 12.34 -8.58 9.05
CA ALA A 146 13.66 -9.12 8.73
C ALA A 146 14.76 -8.03 8.70
N LEU A 147 14.45 -6.86 8.15
CA LEU A 147 15.36 -5.70 8.16
C LEU A 147 15.58 -5.18 9.58
N GLY A 148 14.51 -5.13 10.40
CA GLY A 148 14.59 -4.75 11.80
C GLY A 148 15.46 -5.70 12.62
N ALA A 149 15.33 -7.01 12.41
CA ALA A 149 16.16 -8.03 13.05
C ALA A 149 17.64 -7.85 12.67
N ALA A 150 17.95 -7.62 11.40
CA ALA A 150 19.30 -7.36 10.94
C ALA A 150 19.89 -6.08 11.58
N ALA A 151 19.08 -5.02 11.70
CA ALA A 151 19.48 -3.77 12.34
C ALA A 151 19.79 -3.96 13.84
N LEU A 152 18.98 -4.75 14.55
CA LEU A 152 19.18 -5.06 15.97
C LEU A 152 20.50 -5.81 16.20
N VAL A 153 20.85 -6.76 15.35
CA VAL A 153 22.12 -7.52 15.44
C VAL A 153 23.31 -6.61 15.15
N ARG A 154 23.22 -5.78 14.11
CA ARG A 154 24.34 -4.91 13.70
C ARG A 154 24.55 -3.72 14.63
N LYS A 155 23.53 -3.27 15.35
CA LYS A 155 23.55 -2.10 16.26
C LYS A 155 24.17 -0.85 15.64
N ARG A 156 23.98 -0.66 14.34
CA ARG A 156 24.47 0.49 13.57
C ARG A 156 23.32 1.11 12.79
N LYS A 157 23.42 2.41 12.55
CA LYS A 157 22.48 3.12 11.65
C LYS A 157 22.50 2.44 10.29
N LEU A 158 21.32 2.15 9.75
CA LEU A 158 21.16 1.68 8.39
C LEU A 158 21.08 2.87 7.44
N GLU A 159 21.77 2.77 6.32
CA GLU A 159 21.60 3.71 5.21
C GLU A 159 20.48 3.17 4.32
N TRP A 160 19.35 3.86 4.32
CA TRP A 160 18.23 3.46 3.48
C TRP A 160 18.45 3.97 2.05
N ARG A 161 18.53 3.05 1.10
CA ARG A 161 18.72 3.32 -0.35
C ARG A 161 17.51 2.92 -1.19
N GLY A 162 16.35 2.78 -0.58
CA GLY A 162 15.14 2.38 -1.26
C GLY A 162 14.84 0.87 -1.14
N PRO A 163 13.74 0.42 -1.78
CA PRO A 163 13.22 -0.94 -1.62
C PRO A 163 13.91 -1.99 -2.50
N TYR A 164 14.81 -1.61 -3.39
CA TYR A 164 15.42 -2.53 -4.35
C TYR A 164 16.59 -3.30 -3.72
N LEU A 165 16.28 -4.25 -2.84
CA LEU A 165 17.24 -4.98 -2.02
C LEU A 165 17.45 -6.44 -2.45
N GLY A 166 16.58 -6.97 -3.31
CA GLY A 166 16.58 -8.37 -3.74
C GLY A 166 17.67 -8.71 -4.74
N THR A 167 17.61 -9.92 -5.26
CA THR A 167 18.56 -10.44 -6.24
C THR A 167 18.55 -9.61 -7.53
N PRO A 168 19.71 -9.18 -8.03
CA PRO A 168 19.78 -8.40 -9.27
C PRO A 168 19.64 -9.29 -10.50
N ILE A 169 18.97 -8.75 -11.52
CA ILE A 169 19.09 -9.19 -12.91
C ILE A 169 19.94 -8.14 -13.60
N LEU A 170 21.07 -8.57 -14.12
CA LEU A 170 22.04 -7.72 -14.81
C LEU A 170 21.75 -7.66 -16.30
N GLY A 171 21.96 -6.53 -16.90
CA GLY A 171 21.78 -6.28 -18.33
C GLY A 171 21.22 -4.88 -18.60
N PRO A 172 21.44 -4.35 -19.78
CA PRO A 172 20.84 -3.09 -20.18
C PRO A 172 19.34 -3.24 -20.37
N VAL A 173 18.59 -2.19 -20.05
CA VAL A 173 17.17 -2.06 -20.38
C VAL A 173 17.06 -1.18 -21.62
N ASN A 174 16.52 -1.71 -22.70
CA ASN A 174 16.23 -0.95 -23.90
C ASN A 174 14.78 -0.43 -23.84
N ALA A 175 14.60 0.81 -23.40
CA ALA A 175 13.27 1.39 -23.26
C ALA A 175 12.50 1.43 -24.59
N ARG A 176 13.17 1.71 -25.70
CA ARG A 176 12.55 1.75 -27.04
C ARG A 176 11.99 0.42 -27.48
N GLU A 177 12.75 -0.66 -27.28
CA GLU A 177 12.27 -2.02 -27.59
C GLU A 177 11.08 -2.38 -26.71
N ILE A 178 11.11 -2.06 -25.42
CA ILE A 178 10.02 -2.29 -24.48
C ILE A 178 8.76 -1.55 -24.92
N ILE A 179 8.88 -0.31 -25.34
CA ILE A 179 7.76 0.50 -25.82
C ILE A 179 7.23 -0.01 -27.16
N ALA A 180 8.10 -0.38 -28.08
CA ALA A 180 7.70 -1.00 -29.34
C ALA A 180 6.87 -2.27 -29.07
N GLU A 181 7.34 -3.12 -28.16
CA GLU A 181 6.63 -4.33 -27.75
C GLU A 181 5.31 -4.02 -27.02
N LEU A 182 5.31 -3.02 -26.13
CA LEU A 182 4.09 -2.59 -25.43
C LEU A 182 3.03 -2.05 -26.40
N ASN A 183 3.44 -1.28 -27.42
CA ASN A 183 2.54 -0.82 -28.48
C ASN A 183 1.95 -1.99 -29.29
N ARG A 184 2.74 -3.05 -29.53
CA ARG A 184 2.35 -4.22 -30.28
C ARG A 184 1.44 -5.18 -29.48
N THR A 185 1.80 -5.45 -28.22
CA THR A 185 1.17 -6.52 -27.41
C THR A 185 0.26 -6.00 -26.31
N LYS A 186 0.30 -4.68 -26.02
CA LYS A 186 -0.40 -3.99 -24.95
C LYS A 186 0.03 -4.38 -23.54
N ILE A 187 0.76 -5.47 -23.34
CA ILE A 187 1.23 -5.97 -22.05
C ILE A 187 2.68 -6.47 -22.20
N VAL A 188 3.57 -6.02 -21.30
CA VAL A 188 4.98 -6.46 -21.28
C VAL A 188 5.38 -6.82 -19.84
N GLY A 189 6.10 -7.93 -19.68
CA GLY A 189 6.75 -8.31 -18.43
C GLY A 189 8.14 -7.69 -18.31
N ILE A 190 8.42 -7.03 -17.20
CA ILE A 190 9.73 -6.45 -16.90
C ILE A 190 10.42 -7.21 -15.77
N ALA A 191 11.65 -7.63 -16.04
CA ALA A 191 12.55 -8.21 -15.05
C ALA A 191 13.93 -7.57 -15.21
N SER A 192 14.30 -6.60 -14.35
CA SER A 192 15.55 -5.85 -14.43
C SER A 192 16.04 -5.44 -13.04
N GLY A 193 17.31 -5.06 -12.91
CA GLY A 193 17.86 -4.55 -11.67
C GLY A 193 17.60 -5.43 -10.45
N ARG A 194 17.62 -4.86 -9.26
CA ARG A 194 17.30 -5.58 -8.01
C ARG A 194 15.80 -5.71 -7.81
N ALA A 195 15.35 -6.89 -7.36
CA ALA A 195 13.95 -7.10 -6.99
C ALA A 195 13.54 -6.19 -5.81
N GLU A 196 12.27 -5.85 -5.79
CA GLU A 196 11.68 -5.04 -4.73
C GLU A 196 11.59 -5.85 -3.42
N PHE A 197 11.89 -5.18 -2.30
CA PHE A 197 11.65 -5.66 -0.95
C PHE A 197 10.33 -5.09 -0.45
N GLY A 198 9.29 -5.90 -0.50
CA GLY A 198 7.94 -5.50 -0.12
C GLY A 198 6.85 -6.11 -0.99
N PRO A 199 5.58 -5.86 -0.64
CA PRO A 199 4.43 -6.49 -1.31
C PRO A 199 4.07 -5.83 -2.65
N ARG A 200 4.79 -4.78 -3.08
CA ARG A 200 4.47 -4.02 -4.29
C ARG A 200 5.54 -4.22 -5.35
N ALA A 201 5.10 -4.51 -6.58
CA ALA A 201 5.94 -4.36 -7.76
C ALA A 201 6.13 -2.87 -8.05
N LEU A 202 7.38 -2.43 -8.22
CA LEU A 202 7.74 -1.02 -8.38
C LEU A 202 8.58 -0.78 -9.66
N GLY A 203 8.46 -1.67 -10.64
CA GLY A 203 9.06 -1.52 -11.95
C GLY A 203 10.19 -2.50 -12.27
N ASN A 204 10.74 -3.24 -11.29
CA ASN A 204 11.82 -4.20 -11.54
C ASN A 204 11.34 -5.64 -11.69
N ARG A 205 10.16 -5.97 -11.16
CA ARG A 205 9.45 -7.25 -11.35
C ARG A 205 7.98 -6.91 -11.58
N SER A 206 7.68 -6.41 -12.78
CA SER A 206 6.37 -5.80 -13.07
C SER A 206 5.78 -6.31 -14.38
N LEU A 207 4.45 -6.34 -14.45
CA LEU A 207 3.72 -6.32 -15.71
C LEU A 207 3.34 -4.87 -16.00
N LEU A 208 3.79 -4.35 -17.12
CA LEU A 208 3.41 -3.04 -17.65
C LEU A 208 2.33 -3.21 -18.70
N ALA A 209 1.41 -2.25 -18.76
CA ALA A 209 0.37 -2.22 -19.75
C ALA A 209 0.01 -0.80 -20.16
N ASP A 210 -0.51 -0.65 -21.37
CA ASP A 210 -1.02 0.61 -21.88
C ASP A 210 -2.40 0.92 -21.26
N PRO A 211 -2.53 1.96 -20.40
CA PRO A 211 -3.78 2.25 -19.70
C PRO A 211 -4.88 2.81 -20.62
N ARG A 212 -4.55 3.19 -21.85
CA ARG A 212 -5.50 3.75 -22.83
C ARG A 212 -6.42 2.70 -23.44
N ASP A 213 -6.03 1.42 -23.37
CA ASP A 213 -6.87 0.32 -23.83
C ASP A 213 -7.92 -0.01 -22.76
N SER A 214 -9.21 0.16 -23.09
CA SER A 214 -10.32 -0.08 -22.17
C SER A 214 -10.45 -1.54 -21.72
N ASN A 215 -9.95 -2.51 -22.49
CA ASN A 215 -10.02 -3.93 -22.19
C ASN A 215 -8.82 -4.44 -21.42
N ILE A 216 -7.78 -3.62 -21.25
CA ILE A 216 -6.50 -4.05 -20.67
C ILE A 216 -6.64 -4.53 -19.23
N LYS A 217 -7.56 -3.94 -18.47
CA LYS A 217 -7.83 -4.33 -17.08
C LYS A 217 -8.26 -5.79 -17.00
N ASP A 218 -9.20 -6.20 -17.82
CA ASP A 218 -9.71 -7.56 -17.82
C ASP A 218 -8.68 -8.55 -18.30
N ALA A 219 -7.96 -8.24 -19.39
CA ALA A 219 -6.89 -9.06 -19.92
C ALA A 219 -5.78 -9.35 -18.89
N ILE A 220 -5.31 -8.33 -18.17
CA ILE A 220 -4.28 -8.55 -17.14
C ILE A 220 -4.86 -9.26 -15.91
N ASN A 221 -6.12 -9.00 -15.51
CA ASN A 221 -6.75 -9.73 -14.42
C ASN A 221 -6.89 -11.21 -14.73
N ASP A 222 -7.15 -11.58 -15.99
CA ASP A 222 -7.17 -12.97 -16.45
C ASP A 222 -5.76 -13.61 -16.40
N ILE A 223 -4.73 -12.92 -16.87
CA ILE A 223 -3.33 -13.38 -16.75
C ILE A 223 -2.96 -13.61 -15.29
N LYS A 224 -3.36 -12.70 -14.40
CA LYS A 224 -3.09 -12.79 -12.97
C LYS A 224 -4.07 -13.71 -12.22
N ARG A 225 -5.09 -14.25 -12.88
CA ARG A 225 -6.13 -15.11 -12.28
C ARG A 225 -6.75 -14.50 -11.02
N ARG A 226 -7.20 -13.26 -11.14
CA ARG A 226 -7.73 -12.50 -10.00
C ARG A 226 -9.06 -11.81 -10.34
N GLN A 227 -9.68 -11.19 -9.35
CA GLN A 227 -11.00 -10.56 -9.46
C GLN A 227 -10.99 -9.43 -10.51
N LYS A 228 -11.97 -9.43 -11.42
CA LYS A 228 -12.11 -8.47 -12.53
C LYS A 228 -12.28 -7.01 -12.09
N PHE A 229 -12.87 -6.78 -10.91
CA PHE A 229 -13.10 -5.42 -10.41
C PHE A 229 -11.82 -4.68 -9.99
N ARG A 230 -10.71 -5.38 -9.78
CA ARG A 230 -9.47 -4.79 -9.28
C ARG A 230 -8.79 -3.94 -10.36
N PRO A 231 -8.56 -2.64 -10.10
CA PRO A 231 -7.79 -1.80 -11.00
C PRO A 231 -6.29 -2.07 -10.87
N PHE A 232 -5.51 -1.52 -11.79
CA PHE A 232 -4.06 -1.52 -11.72
C PHE A 232 -3.57 -0.18 -11.17
N ALA A 233 -2.34 -0.17 -10.65
CA ALA A 233 -1.70 1.03 -10.17
C ALA A 233 -1.06 1.76 -11.35
N PRO A 234 -1.38 3.03 -11.62
CA PRO A 234 -0.65 3.83 -12.59
C PRO A 234 0.74 4.16 -12.06
N ALA A 235 1.74 4.09 -12.95
CA ALA A 235 3.07 4.62 -12.72
C ALA A 235 3.22 5.90 -13.54
N ILE A 236 3.65 6.99 -12.91
CA ILE A 236 3.75 8.30 -13.54
C ILE A 236 5.04 9.01 -13.12
N LEU A 237 5.64 9.77 -14.04
CA LEU A 237 6.78 10.62 -13.72
C LEU A 237 6.40 11.68 -12.69
N GLU A 238 7.27 11.94 -11.72
CA GLU A 238 7.03 12.90 -10.61
C GLU A 238 6.55 14.26 -11.11
N GLU A 239 7.13 14.75 -12.18
CA GLU A 239 6.84 16.06 -12.78
C GLU A 239 5.43 16.19 -13.34
N TYR A 240 4.77 15.09 -13.68
CA TYR A 240 3.40 15.08 -14.23
C TYR A 240 2.35 14.57 -13.24
N ALA A 241 2.76 14.07 -12.06
CA ALA A 241 1.86 13.39 -11.15
C ALA A 241 0.66 14.26 -10.74
N THR A 242 0.89 15.54 -10.44
CA THR A 242 -0.16 16.48 -10.02
C THR A 242 -1.05 16.97 -11.16
N GLU A 243 -0.62 16.80 -12.40
CA GLU A 243 -1.48 17.07 -13.57
C GLU A 243 -2.60 16.04 -13.67
N TYR A 244 -2.28 14.77 -13.43
CA TYR A 244 -3.19 13.63 -13.60
C TYR A 244 -3.94 13.22 -12.36
N PHE A 245 -3.40 13.51 -11.16
CA PHE A 245 -3.95 13.05 -9.89
C PHE A 245 -3.98 14.17 -8.84
N ASP A 246 -4.96 14.14 -7.95
CA ASP A 246 -5.10 15.04 -6.82
C ASP A 246 -5.15 14.27 -5.50
N GLY A 247 -4.28 14.62 -4.57
CA GLY A 247 -4.18 13.99 -3.26
C GLY A 247 -2.79 13.44 -2.94
N PRO A 248 -2.66 12.68 -1.84
CA PRO A 248 -1.37 12.13 -1.43
C PRO A 248 -0.92 11.00 -2.36
N MET A 249 0.34 11.04 -2.74
CA MET A 249 0.99 10.04 -3.60
C MET A 249 2.42 9.83 -3.15
N ASN A 250 2.99 8.67 -3.42
CA ASN A 250 4.42 8.43 -3.21
C ASN A 250 4.97 7.34 -4.14
N GLU A 251 6.26 7.05 -4.01
CA GLU A 251 6.98 6.07 -4.83
C GLU A 251 6.55 4.63 -4.57
N TYR A 252 5.89 4.37 -3.42
CA TYR A 252 5.63 3.00 -2.93
C TYR A 252 4.15 2.61 -2.95
N MET A 253 3.29 3.40 -3.60
CA MET A 253 1.85 3.11 -3.71
C MET A 253 1.16 2.91 -2.33
N GLN A 254 1.45 3.77 -1.36
CA GLN A 254 0.96 3.68 0.01
C GLN A 254 -0.23 4.58 0.30
N PHE A 255 -0.66 5.32 -0.73
CA PHE A 255 -1.79 6.24 -0.71
C PHE A 255 -2.65 6.04 -1.96
N VAL A 256 -3.85 6.60 -1.92
CA VAL A 256 -4.70 6.79 -3.09
C VAL A 256 -4.92 8.27 -3.34
N ALA A 257 -4.95 8.65 -4.61
CA ALA A 257 -5.24 10.00 -5.07
C ALA A 257 -6.42 9.98 -6.04
N LYS A 258 -7.15 11.08 -6.14
CA LYS A 258 -8.27 11.20 -7.07
C LYS A 258 -7.76 11.37 -8.49
N ALA A 259 -8.24 10.57 -9.41
CA ALA A 259 -7.93 10.72 -10.83
C ALA A 259 -8.62 11.95 -11.40
N LYS A 260 -7.88 12.74 -12.18
CA LYS A 260 -8.40 13.91 -12.90
C LYS A 260 -8.84 13.58 -14.32
N HIS A 261 -8.42 12.42 -14.82
CA HIS A 261 -8.77 11.88 -16.13
C HIS A 261 -9.29 10.47 -15.98
N ASP A 262 -10.20 10.07 -16.87
CA ASP A 262 -10.79 8.73 -16.83
C ASP A 262 -9.90 7.72 -17.58
N TYR A 263 -9.18 6.92 -16.82
CA TYR A 263 -8.51 5.72 -17.29
C TYR A 263 -9.07 4.53 -16.52
N SER A 264 -10.10 3.90 -17.03
CA SER A 264 -10.87 2.84 -16.36
C SER A 264 -10.03 1.65 -15.88
N SER A 265 -8.88 1.40 -16.51
CA SER A 265 -7.96 0.33 -16.13
C SER A 265 -7.18 0.61 -14.84
N VAL A 266 -6.95 1.88 -14.50
CA VAL A 266 -6.14 2.32 -13.36
C VAL A 266 -6.94 3.14 -12.34
N THR A 267 -8.19 3.47 -12.64
CA THR A 267 -9.09 4.20 -11.76
C THR A 267 -10.07 3.22 -11.11
N HIS A 268 -10.22 3.30 -9.80
CA HIS A 268 -11.19 2.50 -9.06
C HIS A 268 -12.60 3.12 -9.19
N VAL A 269 -13.63 2.35 -8.81
CA VAL A 269 -15.04 2.76 -8.93
C VAL A 269 -15.37 4.06 -8.18
N ASP A 270 -14.63 4.38 -7.13
CA ASP A 270 -14.76 5.62 -6.34
C ASP A 270 -14.00 6.82 -6.96
N GLY A 271 -13.41 6.66 -8.13
CA GLY A 271 -12.63 7.69 -8.82
C GLY A 271 -11.21 7.86 -8.29
N THR A 272 -10.73 6.98 -7.43
CA THR A 272 -9.35 7.02 -6.90
C THR A 272 -8.43 6.08 -7.64
N ALA A 273 -7.13 6.36 -7.56
CA ALA A 273 -6.06 5.50 -8.06
C ALA A 273 -4.91 5.40 -7.03
N ARG A 274 -4.29 4.23 -6.93
CA ARG A 274 -3.11 4.00 -6.10
C ARG A 274 -1.85 4.25 -6.93
N VAL A 275 -1.38 5.48 -6.94
CA VAL A 275 -0.36 5.98 -7.86
C VAL A 275 1.05 5.62 -7.38
N GLN A 276 1.89 5.13 -8.31
CA GLN A 276 3.34 5.09 -8.14
C GLN A 276 3.96 6.35 -8.75
N VAL A 277 4.51 7.21 -7.91
CA VAL A 277 5.31 8.37 -8.37
C VAL A 277 6.73 7.92 -8.66
N VAL A 278 7.19 8.12 -9.90
CA VAL A 278 8.51 7.67 -10.34
C VAL A 278 9.47 8.87 -10.36
N LYS A 279 10.32 8.96 -9.33
CA LYS A 279 11.29 10.04 -9.14
C LYS A 279 12.55 9.85 -9.99
N LYS A 280 13.25 10.95 -10.22
CA LYS A 280 14.60 10.90 -10.78
C LYS A 280 15.52 10.13 -9.83
N GLY A 281 16.35 9.25 -10.41
CA GLY A 281 17.28 8.43 -9.63
C GLY A 281 16.62 7.28 -8.83
N CYS A 282 15.34 6.94 -9.10
CA CYS A 282 14.77 5.71 -8.56
C CYS A 282 15.58 4.50 -9.05
N GLY A 283 15.75 3.48 -8.23
CA GLY A 283 16.53 2.27 -8.55
C GLY A 283 15.88 1.33 -9.55
N SER A 284 14.98 1.82 -10.43
CA SER A 284 14.21 1.04 -11.40
C SER A 284 14.33 1.61 -12.81
N ALA A 285 14.35 0.70 -13.79
CA ALA A 285 14.31 1.04 -15.22
C ALA A 285 12.98 1.69 -15.66
N ILE A 286 11.94 1.63 -14.84
CA ILE A 286 10.63 2.19 -15.17
C ILE A 286 10.71 3.68 -15.50
N ARG A 287 11.68 4.41 -14.89
CA ARG A 287 11.90 5.83 -15.19
C ARG A 287 12.25 6.05 -16.66
N GLN A 288 13.23 5.29 -17.19
CA GLN A 288 13.64 5.38 -18.58
C GLN A 288 12.51 4.99 -19.55
N ILE A 289 11.73 3.97 -19.17
CA ILE A 289 10.57 3.52 -19.97
C ILE A 289 9.52 4.62 -20.06
N LEU A 290 9.22 5.27 -18.93
CA LEU A 290 8.24 6.36 -18.92
C LEU A 290 8.73 7.62 -19.64
N GLU A 291 10.01 7.97 -19.54
CA GLU A 291 10.61 9.09 -20.29
C GLU A 291 10.59 8.88 -21.81
N GLU A 292 10.73 7.63 -22.26
CA GLU A 292 10.61 7.29 -23.69
C GLU A 292 9.15 7.16 -24.13
N TRP A 293 8.21 6.88 -23.19
CA TRP A 293 6.78 6.76 -23.45
C TRP A 293 6.11 8.13 -23.67
N TYR A 294 6.59 9.17 -22.99
CA TYR A 294 6.12 10.54 -23.12
C TYR A 294 6.63 11.20 -24.39
#